data_6aa7ad62705e63c7edba3fbd6c344bee
#
_entry.id   6aa7ad62705e63c7edba3fbd6c344bee
#
_cell.length_a   1.000
_cell.length_b   1.000
_cell.length_c   1.000
_cell.angle_alpha   90.00
_cell.angle_beta   90.00
_cell.angle_gamma   90.00
#
_symmetry.space_group_name_H-M   'P 1'
#
loop_
_entity.id
_entity.type
_entity.pdbx_description
1 polymer ?
#
loop_
_entity_poly.entity_id
_entity_poly.type
_entity_poly.pdbx_seq_one_letter_code
_entity_poly.pdbx_strand_id
1 'polypeptide(L)'
;MTATLRDMSDADFTERYGTDRFTASVITNRLHYVVEHMSTGFLREAFSPIIRDWYDFACTISGPPEQDYPMSVVSNSLVVFLGTMGDAVRNTVIEYGPENLKPGDVLVGNDPYRTGTHVNDVLFVHPVFHDEKIVSFVNIRAHQLDMGGTVPGGFS
;
A
#
# COMPACT_ATOMS: atom_id res chain seq x y z
N MET A 1 -21.62 13.67 -18.27
CA MET A 1 -21.12 12.26 -18.25
C MET A 1 -19.63 12.31 -18.43
N THR A 2 -18.86 11.88 -17.45
CA THR A 2 -17.42 11.73 -17.59
C THR A 2 -17.17 10.54 -18.52
N ALA A 3 -16.52 10.76 -19.66
CA ALA A 3 -16.14 9.69 -20.58
C ALA A 3 -15.34 8.63 -19.82
N THR A 4 -15.69 7.37 -19.98
CA THR A 4 -14.91 6.29 -19.37
C THR A 4 -13.57 6.14 -20.12
N LEU A 5 -12.59 5.50 -19.47
CA LEU A 5 -11.30 5.21 -20.13
C LEU A 5 -11.47 4.43 -21.46
N ARG A 6 -12.56 3.65 -21.59
CA ARG A 6 -12.88 2.90 -22.82
C ARG A 6 -13.33 3.80 -23.96
N ASP A 7 -14.02 4.89 -23.64
CA ASP A 7 -14.64 5.78 -24.65
C ASP A 7 -13.70 6.91 -25.08
N MET A 8 -12.54 7.01 -24.43
CA MET A 8 -11.53 8.03 -24.70
C MET A 8 -10.73 7.64 -25.96
N SER A 9 -10.49 8.58 -26.87
CA SER A 9 -9.58 8.35 -27.99
C SER A 9 -8.12 8.20 -27.51
N ASP A 10 -7.26 7.59 -28.32
CA ASP A 10 -5.84 7.46 -27.98
C ASP A 10 -5.12 8.81 -27.90
N ALA A 11 -5.56 9.79 -28.70
CA ALA A 11 -5.06 11.15 -28.63
C ALA A 11 -5.42 11.82 -27.30
N ASP A 12 -6.69 11.76 -26.90
CA ASP A 12 -7.17 12.32 -25.62
C ASP A 12 -6.52 11.60 -24.42
N PHE A 13 -6.29 10.30 -24.54
CA PHE A 13 -5.59 9.52 -23.53
C PHE A 13 -4.16 10.00 -23.35
N THR A 14 -3.43 10.17 -24.46
CA THR A 14 -2.04 10.63 -24.42
C THR A 14 -1.93 12.06 -23.91
N GLU A 15 -2.84 12.95 -24.33
CA GLU A 15 -2.90 14.32 -23.82
C GLU A 15 -3.16 14.36 -22.29
N ARG A 16 -4.09 13.54 -21.82
CA ARG A 16 -4.50 13.52 -20.41
C ARG A 16 -3.48 12.88 -19.47
N TYR A 17 -2.81 11.80 -19.90
CA TYR A 17 -1.94 10.98 -19.04
C TYR A 17 -0.45 11.09 -19.37
N GLY A 18 -0.08 11.81 -20.42
CA GLY A 18 1.32 12.00 -20.81
C GLY A 18 1.99 10.72 -21.36
N THR A 19 1.20 9.68 -21.66
CA THR A 19 1.69 8.38 -22.16
C THR A 19 0.63 7.70 -23.04
N ASP A 20 1.05 6.79 -23.91
CA ASP A 20 0.13 5.95 -24.67
C ASP A 20 -0.43 4.78 -23.87
N ARG A 21 -1.55 4.18 -24.33
CA ARG A 21 -2.24 3.09 -23.63
C ARG A 21 -1.40 1.83 -23.48
N PHE A 22 -0.54 1.54 -24.44
CA PHE A 22 0.33 0.36 -24.40
C PHE A 22 1.35 0.53 -23.27
N THR A 23 2.04 1.66 -23.23
CA THR A 23 3.01 2.00 -22.17
C THR A 23 2.33 2.00 -20.80
N ALA A 24 1.14 2.61 -20.65
CA ALA A 24 0.36 2.58 -19.41
C ALA A 24 0.04 1.15 -18.96
N SER A 25 -0.36 0.28 -19.89
CA SER A 25 -0.64 -1.14 -19.61
C SER A 25 0.61 -1.89 -19.15
N VAL A 26 1.75 -1.65 -19.79
CA VAL A 26 3.04 -2.26 -19.38
C VAL A 26 3.43 -1.82 -17.96
N ILE A 27 3.29 -0.52 -17.65
CA ILE A 27 3.56 0.01 -16.30
C ILE A 27 2.64 -0.65 -15.28
N THR A 28 1.34 -0.69 -15.53
CA THR A 28 0.36 -1.32 -14.63
C THR A 28 0.70 -2.79 -14.36
N ASN A 29 1.01 -3.57 -15.40
CA ASN A 29 1.39 -4.97 -15.23
C ASN A 29 2.69 -5.13 -14.43
N ARG A 30 3.67 -4.25 -14.63
CA ARG A 30 4.90 -4.26 -13.85
C ARG A 30 4.67 -3.94 -12.38
N LEU A 31 3.80 -2.99 -12.07
CA LEU A 31 3.44 -2.66 -10.69
C LEU A 31 2.73 -3.83 -10.00
N HIS A 32 1.82 -4.54 -10.70
CA HIS A 32 1.23 -5.78 -10.20
C HIS A 32 2.29 -6.84 -9.89
N TYR A 33 3.23 -7.03 -10.81
CA TYR A 33 4.34 -7.99 -10.59
C TYR A 33 5.19 -7.62 -9.36
N VAL A 34 5.47 -6.33 -9.16
CA VAL A 34 6.22 -5.85 -7.96
C VAL A 34 5.47 -6.21 -6.69
N VAL A 35 4.16 -5.94 -6.63
CA VAL A 35 3.34 -6.22 -5.43
C VAL A 35 3.23 -7.74 -5.17
N GLU A 36 3.08 -8.56 -6.19
CA GLU A 36 3.09 -10.02 -6.06
C GLU A 36 4.45 -10.55 -5.60
N HIS A 37 5.54 -9.97 -6.10
CA HIS A 37 6.90 -10.31 -5.66
C HIS A 37 7.12 -9.93 -4.18
N MET A 38 6.64 -8.75 -3.77
CA MET A 38 6.67 -8.33 -2.36
C MET A 38 5.91 -9.31 -1.47
N SER A 39 4.68 -9.66 -1.83
CA SER A 39 3.85 -10.63 -1.09
C SER A 39 4.55 -11.99 -0.95
N THR A 40 5.12 -12.49 -2.04
CA THR A 40 5.84 -13.77 -2.03
C THR A 40 7.10 -13.71 -1.15
N GLY A 41 7.86 -12.62 -1.23
CA GLY A 41 9.03 -12.39 -0.39
C GLY A 41 8.65 -12.32 1.08
N PHE A 42 7.62 -11.53 1.39
CA PHE A 42 7.13 -11.36 2.76
C PHE A 42 6.67 -12.69 3.38
N LEU A 43 5.93 -13.50 2.64
CA LEU A 43 5.51 -14.85 3.08
C LEU A 43 6.69 -15.78 3.38
N ARG A 44 7.73 -15.75 2.54
CA ARG A 44 8.90 -16.62 2.71
C ARG A 44 9.72 -16.27 3.94
N GLU A 45 9.80 -14.99 4.28
CA GLU A 45 10.58 -14.47 5.41
C GLU A 45 9.78 -14.43 6.73
N ALA A 46 8.45 -14.62 6.66
CA ALA A 46 7.58 -14.52 7.83
C ALA A 46 7.77 -15.68 8.82
N PHE A 47 8.08 -15.36 10.07
CA PHE A 47 8.08 -16.31 11.18
C PHE A 47 6.70 -16.59 11.74
N SER A 48 5.79 -15.59 11.66
CA SER A 48 4.43 -15.70 12.19
C SER A 48 3.59 -16.69 11.38
N PRO A 49 3.01 -17.74 12.02
CA PRO A 49 2.07 -18.63 11.34
C PRO A 49 0.82 -17.91 10.81
N ILE A 50 0.39 -16.83 11.46
CA ILE A 50 -0.75 -16.02 11.02
C ILE A 50 -0.46 -15.41 9.64
N ILE A 51 0.74 -14.89 9.44
CA ILE A 51 1.15 -14.34 8.15
C ILE A 51 1.39 -15.48 7.15
N ARG A 52 2.20 -16.48 7.53
CA ARG A 52 2.69 -17.51 6.60
C ARG A 52 1.60 -18.51 6.17
N ASP A 53 0.77 -18.94 7.12
CA ASP A 53 -0.15 -20.04 6.91
C ASP A 53 -1.61 -19.57 6.70
N TRP A 54 -1.97 -18.41 7.27
CA TRP A 54 -3.31 -17.81 7.18
C TRP A 54 -3.38 -16.61 6.23
N TYR A 55 -2.24 -16.15 5.72
CA TYR A 55 -2.15 -15.02 4.78
C TYR A 55 -2.71 -13.72 5.33
N ASP A 56 -2.59 -13.51 6.66
CA ASP A 56 -3.14 -12.35 7.34
C ASP A 56 -2.25 -11.11 7.18
N PHE A 57 -2.16 -10.64 5.93
CA PHE A 57 -1.43 -9.46 5.53
C PHE A 57 -1.95 -8.90 4.21
N ALA A 58 -1.53 -7.69 3.86
CA ALA A 58 -1.73 -7.10 2.55
C ALA A 58 -0.49 -6.32 2.12
N CYS A 59 -0.13 -6.43 0.82
CA CYS A 59 0.87 -5.62 0.16
C CYS A 59 0.19 -4.72 -0.86
N THR A 60 0.54 -3.43 -0.88
CA THR A 60 -0.06 -2.47 -1.81
C THR A 60 0.95 -1.44 -2.28
N ILE A 61 0.63 -0.78 -3.39
CA ILE A 61 1.26 0.48 -3.81
C ILE A 61 0.17 1.55 -3.82
N SER A 62 0.43 2.68 -3.18
CA SER A 62 -0.43 3.86 -3.24
C SER A 62 0.25 5.03 -3.94
N GLY A 63 -0.56 5.93 -4.50
CA GLY A 63 -0.10 7.13 -5.17
C GLY A 63 0.44 8.19 -4.21
N PRO A 64 0.94 9.30 -4.78
CA PRO A 64 1.57 10.37 -4.02
C PRO A 64 0.56 11.26 -3.28
N PRO A 65 1.05 12.15 -2.37
CA PRO A 65 0.22 13.08 -1.60
C PRO A 65 -0.67 13.97 -2.46
N GLU A 66 -0.17 14.44 -3.62
CA GLU A 66 -0.90 15.32 -4.54
C GLU A 66 -2.15 14.68 -5.14
N GLN A 67 -2.23 13.35 -5.11
CA GLN A 67 -3.37 12.57 -5.59
C GLN A 67 -4.24 12.03 -4.45
N ASP A 68 -3.98 12.43 -3.21
CA ASP A 68 -4.67 11.95 -2.00
C ASP A 68 -4.50 10.43 -1.78
N TYR A 69 -3.30 9.91 -2.01
CA TYR A 69 -2.86 8.53 -1.69
C TYR A 69 -3.73 7.42 -2.29
N PRO A 70 -4.17 7.49 -3.56
CA PRO A 70 -5.03 6.46 -4.12
C PRO A 70 -4.34 5.10 -4.09
N MET A 71 -5.06 4.06 -3.68
CA MET A 71 -4.56 2.70 -3.73
C MET A 71 -4.50 2.23 -5.18
N SER A 72 -3.29 2.17 -5.74
CA SER A 72 -3.07 1.96 -7.18
C SER A 72 -2.97 0.48 -7.53
N VAL A 73 -2.30 -0.31 -6.69
CA VAL A 73 -2.12 -1.75 -6.90
C VAL A 73 -2.20 -2.49 -5.57
N VAL A 74 -2.83 -3.65 -5.59
CA VAL A 74 -3.00 -4.51 -4.42
C VAL A 74 -2.58 -5.93 -4.75
N SER A 75 -2.01 -6.64 -3.77
CA SER A 75 -1.77 -8.08 -3.86
C SER A 75 -3.07 -8.87 -3.65
N ASN A 76 -3.03 -10.14 -3.97
CA ASN A 76 -4.06 -11.09 -3.57
C ASN A 76 -3.94 -11.36 -2.05
N SER A 77 -4.69 -10.64 -1.23
CA SER A 77 -4.50 -10.50 0.21
C SER A 77 -5.83 -10.48 0.96
N LEU A 78 -5.76 -10.40 2.28
CA LEU A 78 -6.96 -10.36 3.12
C LEU A 78 -7.80 -9.10 2.83
N VAL A 79 -9.06 -9.31 2.46
CA VAL A 79 -9.98 -8.25 2.00
C VAL A 79 -10.19 -7.15 3.06
N VAL A 80 -10.21 -7.50 4.34
CA VAL A 80 -10.39 -6.54 5.43
C VAL A 80 -9.28 -5.49 5.46
N PHE A 81 -8.05 -5.87 5.16
CA PHE A 81 -6.95 -4.91 5.07
C PHE A 81 -7.06 -4.02 3.83
N LEU A 82 -7.48 -4.57 2.71
CA LEU A 82 -7.64 -3.79 1.48
C LEU A 82 -8.68 -2.67 1.65
N GLY A 83 -9.78 -2.94 2.36
CA GLY A 83 -10.83 -1.95 2.59
C GLY A 83 -10.41 -0.74 3.43
N THR A 84 -9.38 -0.88 4.27
CA THR A 84 -8.90 0.18 5.18
C THR A 84 -7.51 0.69 4.84
N MET A 85 -6.80 0.06 3.88
CA MET A 85 -5.39 0.37 3.59
C MET A 85 -5.19 1.80 3.10
N GLY A 86 -6.06 2.29 2.22
CA GLY A 86 -5.95 3.66 1.69
C GLY A 86 -5.99 4.71 2.80
N ASP A 87 -6.99 4.62 3.68
CA ASP A 87 -7.14 5.53 4.82
C ASP A 87 -5.99 5.36 5.82
N ALA A 88 -5.54 4.13 6.07
CA ALA A 88 -4.44 3.85 6.97
C ALA A 88 -3.13 4.50 6.49
N VAL A 89 -2.78 4.35 5.23
CA VAL A 89 -1.60 4.99 4.61
C VAL A 89 -1.72 6.51 4.68
N ARG A 90 -2.84 7.05 4.23
CA ARG A 90 -3.12 8.48 4.24
C ARG A 90 -2.98 9.07 5.65
N ASN A 91 -3.64 8.49 6.63
CA ASN A 91 -3.61 8.98 8.02
C ASN A 91 -2.20 8.94 8.61
N THR A 92 -1.45 7.85 8.37
CA THR A 92 -0.09 7.69 8.86
C THR A 92 0.86 8.72 8.25
N VAL A 93 0.77 8.96 6.94
CA VAL A 93 1.64 9.93 6.25
C VAL A 93 1.29 11.35 6.63
N ILE A 94 -0.01 11.70 6.71
CA ILE A 94 -0.45 13.05 7.09
C ILE A 94 -0.04 13.38 8.54
N GLU A 95 -0.15 12.43 9.46
CA GLU A 95 0.20 12.64 10.86
C GLU A 95 1.70 12.89 11.06
N TYR A 96 2.55 12.21 10.28
CA TYR A 96 4.00 12.43 10.30
C TYR A 96 4.41 13.73 9.59
N GLY A 97 3.67 14.12 8.56
CA GLY A 97 3.98 15.20 7.64
C GLY A 97 4.80 14.71 6.45
N PRO A 98 4.21 14.64 5.24
CA PRO A 98 4.90 14.13 4.05
C PRO A 98 6.17 14.91 3.70
N GLU A 99 6.24 16.20 4.08
CA GLU A 99 7.40 17.08 3.90
C GLU A 99 8.60 16.69 4.77
N ASN A 100 8.40 15.88 5.81
CA ASN A 100 9.47 15.43 6.70
C ASN A 100 10.10 14.11 6.23
N LEU A 101 9.48 13.42 5.27
CA LEU A 101 9.95 12.13 4.75
C LEU A 101 11.23 12.28 3.92
N LYS A 102 12.11 11.30 4.05
CA LYS A 102 13.37 11.22 3.32
C LYS A 102 13.51 9.85 2.64
N PRO A 103 14.32 9.76 1.57
CA PRO A 103 14.66 8.47 0.99
C PRO A 103 15.22 7.50 2.03
N GLY A 104 14.65 6.30 2.10
CA GLY A 104 15.03 5.26 3.06
C GLY A 104 14.19 5.23 4.34
N ASP A 105 13.35 6.22 4.59
CA ASP A 105 12.43 6.20 5.74
C ASP A 105 11.38 5.10 5.59
N VAL A 106 10.93 4.57 6.73
CA VAL A 106 9.77 3.68 6.85
C VAL A 106 8.93 4.16 8.01
N LEU A 107 7.70 4.58 7.74
CA LEU A 107 6.72 4.85 8.79
C LEU A 107 6.13 3.54 9.29
N VAL A 108 5.91 3.46 10.59
CA VAL A 108 5.27 2.31 11.25
C VAL A 108 4.10 2.80 12.07
N GLY A 109 2.94 2.18 11.88
CA GLY A 109 1.73 2.53 12.61
C GLY A 109 0.91 1.28 12.97
N ASN A 110 0.30 1.31 14.15
CA ASN A 110 -0.59 0.23 14.61
C ASN A 110 -1.75 0.73 15.47
N ASP A 111 -2.04 2.04 15.44
CA ASP A 111 -3.20 2.59 16.15
C ASP A 111 -4.49 2.20 15.42
N PRO A 112 -5.39 1.38 16.04
CA PRO A 112 -6.63 0.94 15.40
C PRO A 112 -7.57 2.09 15.02
N TYR A 113 -7.52 3.21 15.72
CA TYR A 113 -8.34 4.39 15.43
C TYR A 113 -7.85 5.19 14.21
N ARG A 114 -6.61 4.98 13.81
CA ARG A 114 -5.98 5.63 12.65
C ARG A 114 -5.87 4.71 11.44
N THR A 115 -5.46 3.46 11.71
CA THR A 115 -5.22 2.46 10.67
C THR A 115 -6.38 1.48 10.50
N GLY A 116 -7.33 1.44 11.45
CA GLY A 116 -8.53 0.60 11.43
C GLY A 116 -8.21 -0.90 11.45
N THR A 117 -8.51 -1.63 12.46
CA THR A 117 -8.53 -3.05 12.81
C THR A 117 -7.93 -3.31 14.20
N HIS A 118 -6.88 -4.12 14.36
CA HIS A 118 -6.34 -4.49 15.67
C HIS A 118 -5.00 -3.80 15.94
N VAL A 119 -4.61 -3.66 17.23
CA VAL A 119 -3.28 -3.18 17.63
C VAL A 119 -2.16 -4.06 17.05
N ASN A 120 -2.45 -5.34 16.81
CA ASN A 120 -1.52 -6.29 16.21
C ASN A 120 -1.33 -6.10 14.70
N ASP A 121 -2.20 -5.32 14.03
CA ASP A 121 -2.14 -5.06 12.59
C ASP A 121 -1.16 -3.93 12.29
N VAL A 122 0.11 -4.28 12.23
CA VAL A 122 1.18 -3.29 12.01
C VAL A 122 1.26 -2.91 10.55
N LEU A 123 1.14 -1.61 10.28
CA LEU A 123 1.30 -0.99 8.98
C LEU A 123 2.73 -0.46 8.82
N PHE A 124 3.37 -0.78 7.70
CA PHE A 124 4.63 -0.22 7.25
C PHE A 124 4.39 0.57 5.95
N VAL A 125 4.84 1.81 5.91
CA VAL A 125 4.70 2.71 4.75
C VAL A 125 6.08 3.22 4.35
N HIS A 126 6.52 2.86 3.15
CA HIS A 126 7.81 3.27 2.60
C HIS A 126 7.61 4.23 1.42
N PRO A 127 8.07 5.49 1.50
CA PRO A 127 7.98 6.45 0.40
C PRO A 127 8.96 6.10 -0.71
N VAL A 128 8.51 6.16 -1.95
CA VAL A 128 9.32 6.01 -3.15
C VAL A 128 9.57 7.39 -3.74
N PHE A 129 10.84 7.77 -3.85
CA PHE A 129 11.26 9.06 -4.40
C PHE A 129 11.76 8.94 -5.84
N HIS A 130 11.44 9.94 -6.63
CA HIS A 130 12.04 10.20 -7.95
C HIS A 130 12.29 11.70 -8.05
N ASP A 131 13.52 12.11 -8.38
CA ASP A 131 13.93 13.52 -8.44
C ASP A 131 13.47 14.35 -7.23
N GLU A 132 13.77 13.86 -6.03
CA GLU A 132 13.42 14.47 -4.74
C GLU A 132 11.91 14.58 -4.43
N LYS A 133 11.04 14.04 -5.30
CA LYS A 133 9.59 14.01 -5.09
C LYS A 133 9.11 12.61 -4.72
N ILE A 134 8.15 12.53 -3.82
CA ILE A 134 7.44 11.28 -3.53
C ILE A 134 6.52 10.97 -4.71
N VAL A 135 6.76 9.85 -5.39
CA VAL A 135 5.95 9.41 -6.53
C VAL A 135 4.95 8.30 -6.18
N SER A 136 5.21 7.59 -5.10
CA SER A 136 4.32 6.54 -4.59
C SER A 136 4.74 6.12 -3.18
N PHE A 137 3.93 5.26 -2.56
CA PHE A 137 4.28 4.54 -1.32
C PHE A 137 4.12 3.05 -1.53
N VAL A 138 5.07 2.30 -1.01
CA VAL A 138 4.99 0.85 -0.90
C VAL A 138 4.56 0.50 0.52
N ASN A 139 3.48 -0.27 0.66
CA ASN A 139 2.86 -0.50 1.95
C ASN A 139 2.70 -1.98 2.22
N ILE A 140 2.96 -2.39 3.46
CA ILE A 140 2.67 -3.72 3.98
C ILE A 140 1.89 -3.54 5.28
N ARG A 141 0.80 -4.29 5.44
CA ARG A 141 0.08 -4.41 6.69
C ARG A 141 -0.06 -5.87 7.04
N ALA A 142 0.28 -6.23 8.27
CA ALA A 142 0.29 -7.63 8.68
C ALA A 142 -0.05 -7.79 10.15
N HIS A 143 -0.84 -8.82 10.47
CA HIS A 143 -1.17 -9.19 11.83
C HIS A 143 0.02 -9.85 12.52
N GLN A 144 0.53 -9.21 13.57
CA GLN A 144 1.62 -9.74 14.40
C GLN A 144 1.06 -10.67 15.48
N LEU A 145 1.70 -11.82 15.68
CA LEU A 145 1.27 -12.80 16.67
C LEU A 145 1.35 -12.23 18.10
N ASP A 146 2.37 -11.45 18.38
CA ASP A 146 2.63 -10.92 19.73
C ASP A 146 3.17 -9.49 19.65
N MET A 147 2.47 -8.58 20.33
CA MET A 147 2.85 -7.17 20.46
C MET A 147 3.13 -6.80 21.94
N GLY A 148 3.47 -7.77 22.78
CA GLY A 148 3.81 -7.56 24.18
C GLY A 148 2.63 -7.54 25.16
N GLY A 149 1.46 -8.05 24.74
CA GLY A 149 0.30 -8.24 25.64
C GLY A 149 0.46 -9.40 26.62
N THR A 150 -0.53 -9.57 27.51
CA THR A 150 -0.55 -10.67 28.49
C THR A 150 -0.74 -12.04 27.85
N VAL A 151 -1.35 -12.07 26.66
CA VAL A 151 -1.50 -13.26 25.83
C VAL A 151 -1.18 -12.93 24.38
N PRO A 152 -0.62 -13.87 23.61
CA PRO A 152 -0.42 -13.70 22.19
C PRO A 152 -1.74 -13.46 21.44
N GLY A 153 -1.67 -12.69 20.33
CA GLY A 153 -2.83 -12.44 19.47
C GLY A 153 -3.64 -11.19 19.81
N GLY A 154 -3.37 -10.51 20.93
CA GLY A 154 -4.01 -9.25 21.29
C GLY A 154 -5.50 -9.35 21.66
N PHE A 155 -5.95 -10.53 22.08
CA PHE A 155 -7.35 -10.80 22.45
C PHE A 155 -7.59 -10.83 23.98
N SER A 156 -6.83 -10.08 24.75
CA SER A 156 -7.00 -9.99 26.21
C SER A 156 -7.50 -8.62 26.64
#